data_b0c20fcba5ce1677a409eac96d800e5a
#
_entry.id   b0c20fcba5ce1677a409eac96d800e5a
#
_cell.length_a   1.000
_cell.length_b   1.000
_cell.length_c   1.000
_cell.angle_alpha   90.00
_cell.angle_beta   90.00
_cell.angle_gamma   90.00
#
_symmetry.space_group_name_H-M   'P 1'
#
loop_
_entity.id
_entity.type
_entity.pdbx_description
1 polymer ?
#
loop_
_entity_poly.entity_id
_entity_poly.type
_entity_poly.pdbx_seq_one_letter_code
_entity_poly.pdbx_strand_id
1 'polypeptide(L)'
;MNHARIGTLAAAVAATALVLTSCSTTDGGAAGSDGGDEAVAITDVNIVVPADPGGGWDQTGRALSQLLTQEDIVGSAPVTNVGGAGGTVGLAQLANEKDPATLMVMGLVMVGAVETNASAVRIEDMTPIARLTDEPLVVVVPADSEYDTLEDLVEDVVDKGQEVTITGGSAGGADHILAGLLLEEAGLDGAEIAEKLNYTPNSGGGEATSLILGGKVSAGISGVGEFLQHIEAGTMKALAVSSEEPVTQLPDVDTITDSGYDVVLTNWRGVIAPGGISDAERAELERLVTELEASDAWKDELETRGWADAFLTGAEFDEFLDGDIAEVTTTLQNIGLVG
;
A
#
# COMPACT_ATOMS: atom_id res chain seq x y z
N MET A 1 20.47 -42.09 -57.12
CA MET A 1 21.89 -42.50 -57.28
C MET A 1 22.47 -42.51 -55.91
N ASN A 2 22.50 -43.69 -55.31
CA ASN A 2 23.66 -44.49 -54.89
C ASN A 2 24.41 -43.88 -53.67
N HIS A 3 24.73 -44.52 -52.61
CA HIS A 3 24.75 -45.92 -52.04
C HIS A 3 25.20 -45.67 -50.57
N ALA A 4 24.58 -46.18 -49.53
CA ALA A 4 24.69 -47.50 -48.89
C ALA A 4 26.13 -47.94 -48.50
N ARG A 5 26.33 -48.23 -47.20
CA ARG A 5 26.98 -49.40 -46.57
C ARG A 5 27.39 -49.01 -45.12
N ILE A 6 26.77 -49.57 -44.04
CA ILE A 6 26.89 -50.91 -43.44
C ILE A 6 28.33 -51.29 -43.02
N GLY A 7 28.45 -51.64 -41.76
CA GLY A 7 29.56 -52.33 -41.12
C GLY A 7 29.51 -52.11 -39.58
N THR A 8 28.96 -52.90 -38.88
CA THR A 8 28.84 -54.21 -38.18
C THR A 8 30.09 -54.59 -37.33
N LEU A 9 29.77 -55.06 -36.08
CA LEU A 9 30.43 -56.01 -35.18
C LEU A 9 31.70 -55.57 -34.44
N ALA A 10 31.99 -55.93 -33.16
CA ALA A 10 31.57 -57.04 -32.26
C ALA A 10 32.03 -56.62 -30.83
N ALA A 11 31.36 -56.85 -29.77
CA ALA A 11 31.28 -57.96 -28.83
C ALA A 11 32.60 -58.36 -28.10
N ALA A 12 32.58 -58.31 -26.77
CA ALA A 12 33.06 -59.32 -25.82
C ALA A 12 33.22 -58.71 -24.42
N VAL A 13 32.42 -59.11 -23.43
CA VAL A 13 32.49 -60.23 -22.51
C VAL A 13 33.28 -59.91 -21.21
N ALA A 14 32.50 -59.83 -20.12
CA ALA A 14 32.56 -60.39 -18.78
C ALA A 14 33.81 -60.20 -17.90
N ALA A 15 33.55 -59.76 -16.67
CA ALA A 15 33.94 -60.50 -15.47
C ALA A 15 33.24 -60.00 -14.19
N THR A 16 32.58 -60.94 -13.58
CA THR A 16 31.91 -60.98 -12.28
C THR A 16 32.88 -60.85 -11.11
N ALA A 17 32.50 -60.12 -10.08
CA ALA A 17 32.98 -60.40 -8.72
C ALA A 17 31.88 -60.04 -7.70
N LEU A 18 31.28 -61.10 -7.16
CA LEU A 18 30.50 -61.06 -5.90
C LEU A 18 31.43 -60.95 -4.73
N VAL A 19 31.10 -60.10 -3.77
CA VAL A 19 31.50 -60.29 -2.36
C VAL A 19 30.28 -60.03 -1.48
N LEU A 20 30.10 -60.98 -0.59
CA LEU A 20 28.96 -61.21 0.28
C LEU A 20 29.01 -60.40 1.58
N THR A 21 27.80 -59.97 2.00
CA THR A 21 27.25 -59.93 3.36
C THR A 21 28.10 -59.49 4.55
N SER A 22 27.55 -58.47 5.21
CA SER A 22 27.47 -58.48 6.66
C SER A 22 26.20 -57.78 7.15
N CYS A 23 25.25 -58.55 7.67
CA CYS A 23 24.17 -58.07 8.50
C CYS A 23 24.71 -57.70 9.86
N SER A 24 24.45 -56.50 10.36
CA SER A 24 24.34 -56.22 11.76
C SER A 24 23.08 -55.40 12.01
N THR A 25 22.13 -56.08 12.67
CA THR A 25 20.97 -55.49 13.32
C THR A 25 21.44 -54.64 14.47
N THR A 26 21.09 -53.37 14.52
CA THR A 26 20.99 -52.63 15.78
C THR A 26 19.94 -51.51 15.63
N ASP A 27 18.91 -51.69 16.36
CA ASP A 27 18.03 -50.75 17.07
C ASP A 27 17.63 -49.41 16.49
N GLY A 28 16.32 -49.18 16.60
CA GLY A 28 15.57 -47.99 16.20
C GLY A 28 16.10 -46.67 16.73
N GLY A 29 16.40 -45.82 15.80
CA GLY A 29 16.42 -44.37 15.99
C GLY A 29 15.54 -43.79 14.94
N ALA A 30 14.39 -43.26 15.32
CA ALA A 30 13.60 -42.41 14.48
C ALA A 30 14.46 -41.21 14.07
N ALA A 31 14.98 -41.25 12.83
CA ALA A 31 15.50 -40.05 12.22
C ALA A 31 14.31 -39.13 12.01
N GLY A 32 14.14 -38.14 12.91
CA GLY A 32 13.37 -36.97 12.60
C GLY A 32 13.90 -36.41 11.30
N SER A 33 13.04 -36.30 10.32
CA SER A 33 13.28 -35.40 9.19
C SER A 33 13.30 -34.00 9.75
N ASP A 34 14.49 -33.54 10.08
CA ASP A 34 14.76 -32.12 10.18
C ASP A 34 14.52 -31.58 8.75
N GLY A 35 13.32 -31.09 8.50
CA GLY A 35 13.02 -30.28 7.34
C GLY A 35 13.72 -28.95 7.60
N GLY A 36 15.03 -28.89 7.34
CA GLY A 36 15.70 -27.62 7.23
C GLY A 36 15.00 -26.86 6.10
N ASP A 37 14.36 -25.74 6.43
CA ASP A 37 13.91 -24.78 5.44
C ASP A 37 15.12 -24.46 4.55
N GLU A 38 15.12 -24.96 3.32
CA GLU A 38 16.09 -24.53 2.33
C GLU A 38 15.85 -23.04 2.10
N ALA A 39 16.85 -22.21 2.35
CA ALA A 39 16.79 -20.80 2.09
C ALA A 39 16.36 -20.56 0.64
N VAL A 40 15.20 -19.96 0.43
CA VAL A 40 14.70 -19.58 -0.88
C VAL A 40 15.40 -18.30 -1.29
N ALA A 41 16.04 -18.28 -2.46
CA ALA A 41 16.64 -17.05 -2.99
C ALA A 41 15.69 -16.45 -4.02
N ILE A 42 15.15 -15.26 -3.73
CA ILE A 42 14.38 -14.44 -4.68
C ILE A 42 15.34 -13.41 -5.27
N THR A 43 15.65 -13.56 -6.56
CA THR A 43 16.59 -12.70 -7.29
C THR A 43 15.91 -11.61 -8.11
N ASP A 44 14.63 -11.75 -8.34
CA ASP A 44 13.81 -10.82 -9.12
C ASP A 44 12.45 -10.73 -8.44
N VAL A 45 11.82 -9.54 -8.42
CA VAL A 45 10.47 -9.36 -7.86
C VAL A 45 9.55 -8.71 -8.88
N ASN A 46 8.27 -9.04 -8.85
CA ASN A 46 7.23 -8.36 -9.62
C ASN A 46 6.49 -7.38 -8.71
N ILE A 47 6.45 -6.10 -9.04
CA ILE A 47 5.73 -5.10 -8.25
C ILE A 47 4.39 -4.80 -8.91
N VAL A 48 3.31 -5.08 -8.19
CA VAL A 48 1.95 -4.73 -8.59
C VAL A 48 1.54 -3.46 -7.85
N VAL A 49 1.12 -2.46 -8.61
CA VAL A 49 0.55 -1.21 -8.09
C VAL A 49 -0.94 -1.23 -8.38
N PRO A 50 -1.82 -1.38 -7.36
CA PRO A 50 -3.26 -1.50 -7.58
C PRO A 50 -3.94 -0.14 -7.77
N ALA A 51 -3.34 0.72 -8.59
CA ALA A 51 -3.79 2.06 -8.94
C ALA A 51 -3.35 2.44 -10.35
N ASP A 52 -3.97 3.50 -10.87
CA ASP A 52 -3.52 4.12 -12.12
C ASP A 52 -2.17 4.83 -11.92
N PRO A 53 -1.38 4.99 -13.00
CA PRO A 53 -0.09 5.67 -12.90
C PRO A 53 -0.19 7.12 -12.44
N GLY A 54 0.78 7.55 -11.59
CA GLY A 54 0.99 8.94 -11.19
C GLY A 54 0.53 9.31 -9.78
N GLY A 55 -0.29 8.49 -9.12
CA GLY A 55 -0.68 8.68 -7.72
C GLY A 55 0.32 8.12 -6.71
N GLY A 56 0.04 8.29 -5.42
CA GLY A 56 0.97 7.92 -4.34
C GLY A 56 1.39 6.44 -4.35
N TRP A 57 0.49 5.51 -4.63
CA TRP A 57 0.86 4.09 -4.76
C TRP A 57 1.78 3.80 -5.95
N ASP A 58 1.57 4.49 -7.09
CA ASP A 58 2.48 4.36 -8.24
C ASP A 58 3.86 4.91 -7.92
N GLN A 59 3.93 6.02 -7.20
CA GLN A 59 5.18 6.60 -6.72
C GLN A 59 5.91 5.61 -5.79
N THR A 60 5.21 4.99 -4.82
CA THR A 60 5.78 3.99 -3.92
C THR A 60 6.30 2.76 -4.69
N GLY A 61 5.48 2.19 -5.60
CA GLY A 61 5.88 1.03 -6.39
C GLY A 61 7.09 1.31 -7.29
N ARG A 62 7.19 2.52 -7.87
CA ARG A 62 8.35 2.92 -8.68
C ARG A 62 9.60 3.18 -7.85
N ALA A 63 9.45 3.77 -6.65
CA ALA A 63 10.56 3.93 -5.71
C ALA A 63 11.12 2.56 -5.32
N LEU A 64 10.27 1.61 -4.92
CA LEU A 64 10.66 0.23 -4.64
C LEU A 64 11.40 -0.42 -5.83
N SER A 65 10.81 -0.36 -7.02
CA SER A 65 11.40 -0.91 -8.25
C SER A 65 12.80 -0.35 -8.53
N GLN A 66 12.91 0.97 -8.49
CA GLN A 66 14.14 1.67 -8.78
C GLN A 66 15.21 1.35 -7.75
N LEU A 67 14.89 1.47 -6.46
CA LEU A 67 15.89 1.36 -5.40
C LEU A 67 16.29 -0.09 -5.14
N LEU A 68 15.38 -1.06 -5.19
CA LEU A 68 15.74 -2.49 -5.10
C LEU A 68 16.74 -2.90 -6.18
N THR A 69 16.63 -2.35 -7.39
CA THR A 69 17.56 -2.64 -8.49
C THR A 69 18.83 -1.79 -8.43
N GLN A 70 18.76 -0.54 -7.97
CA GLN A 70 19.91 0.37 -7.87
C GLN A 70 20.87 -0.05 -6.77
N GLU A 71 20.34 -0.57 -5.67
CA GLU A 71 21.13 -1.08 -4.53
C GLU A 71 21.57 -2.55 -4.73
N ASP A 72 21.39 -3.12 -5.93
CA ASP A 72 21.73 -4.50 -6.27
C ASP A 72 21.08 -5.57 -5.34
N ILE A 73 19.95 -5.23 -4.68
CA ILE A 73 19.19 -6.13 -3.80
C ILE A 73 18.48 -7.20 -4.64
N VAL A 74 17.95 -6.80 -5.80
CA VAL A 74 17.38 -7.71 -6.80
C VAL A 74 17.89 -7.39 -8.21
N GLY A 75 17.86 -8.37 -9.11
CA GLY A 75 18.28 -8.21 -10.50
C GLY A 75 17.27 -7.44 -11.35
N SER A 76 15.96 -7.58 -11.05
CA SER A 76 14.90 -6.80 -11.69
C SER A 76 13.67 -6.67 -10.82
N ALA A 77 12.93 -5.57 -10.99
CA ALA A 77 11.71 -5.27 -10.24
C ALA A 77 10.68 -4.53 -11.13
N PRO A 78 10.14 -5.17 -12.20
CA PRO A 78 9.16 -4.51 -13.07
C PRO A 78 7.89 -4.12 -12.34
N VAL A 79 7.32 -2.95 -12.71
CA VAL A 79 6.07 -2.43 -12.15
C VAL A 79 4.91 -2.66 -13.11
N THR A 80 3.80 -3.19 -12.59
CA THR A 80 2.55 -3.32 -13.32
C THR A 80 1.43 -2.61 -12.57
N ASN A 81 0.73 -1.69 -13.26
CA ASN A 81 -0.42 -0.98 -12.69
C ASN A 81 -1.72 -1.75 -12.97
N VAL A 82 -2.56 -1.91 -11.95
CA VAL A 82 -3.88 -2.57 -11.99
C VAL A 82 -4.89 -1.68 -11.24
N GLY A 83 -5.32 -0.60 -11.87
CA GLY A 83 -6.22 0.37 -11.24
C GLY A 83 -7.64 -0.15 -11.06
N GLY A 84 -8.36 0.47 -10.13
CA GLY A 84 -9.80 0.31 -9.92
C GLY A 84 -10.23 0.01 -8.50
N ALA A 85 -11.33 0.63 -8.11
CA ALA A 85 -12.07 0.41 -6.86
C ALA A 85 -11.20 0.43 -5.59
N GLY A 86 -10.32 1.44 -5.43
CA GLY A 86 -9.44 1.57 -4.27
C GLY A 86 -8.45 0.42 -4.10
N GLY A 87 -8.07 -0.24 -5.20
CA GLY A 87 -7.12 -1.35 -5.21
C GLY A 87 -7.75 -2.74 -5.10
N THR A 88 -9.05 -2.88 -4.85
CA THR A 88 -9.70 -4.18 -4.70
C THR A 88 -9.68 -5.03 -5.99
N VAL A 89 -9.56 -4.40 -7.18
CA VAL A 89 -9.36 -5.09 -8.44
C VAL A 89 -7.98 -5.77 -8.46
N GLY A 90 -6.93 -5.05 -8.07
CA GLY A 90 -5.58 -5.61 -7.94
C GLY A 90 -5.51 -6.70 -6.87
N LEU A 91 -6.16 -6.50 -5.72
CA LEU A 91 -6.24 -7.50 -4.64
C LEU A 91 -6.87 -8.81 -5.13
N ALA A 92 -7.97 -8.72 -5.90
CA ALA A 92 -8.60 -9.89 -6.50
C ALA A 92 -7.70 -10.60 -7.53
N GLN A 93 -6.81 -9.88 -8.20
CA GLN A 93 -5.81 -10.46 -9.07
C GLN A 93 -4.71 -11.16 -8.27
N LEU A 94 -4.20 -10.50 -7.20
CA LEU A 94 -3.17 -11.06 -6.32
C LEU A 94 -3.62 -12.37 -5.66
N ALA A 95 -4.89 -12.48 -5.28
CA ALA A 95 -5.46 -13.71 -4.71
C ALA A 95 -5.35 -14.93 -5.65
N ASN A 96 -5.19 -14.71 -6.95
CA ASN A 96 -5.00 -15.77 -7.94
C ASN A 96 -3.53 -15.93 -8.40
N GLU A 97 -2.65 -15.00 -7.94
CA GLU A 97 -1.22 -15.07 -8.24
C GLU A 97 -0.58 -16.27 -7.55
N LYS A 98 0.43 -16.88 -8.21
CA LYS A 98 1.15 -18.04 -7.69
C LYS A 98 2.66 -17.84 -7.62
N ASP A 99 3.15 -16.75 -8.20
CA ASP A 99 4.54 -16.37 -8.10
C ASP A 99 4.82 -15.75 -6.73
N PRO A 100 5.56 -16.43 -5.83
CA PRO A 100 5.86 -15.91 -4.51
C PRO A 100 6.72 -14.63 -4.54
N ALA A 101 7.39 -14.35 -5.65
CA ALA A 101 8.19 -13.15 -5.86
C ALA A 101 7.35 -11.93 -6.28
N THR A 102 6.03 -11.95 -6.06
CA THR A 102 5.14 -10.83 -6.34
C THR A 102 4.91 -10.01 -5.06
N LEU A 103 5.22 -8.71 -5.12
CA LEU A 103 4.90 -7.71 -4.11
C LEU A 103 3.81 -6.79 -4.64
N MET A 104 2.74 -6.60 -3.90
CA MET A 104 1.71 -5.61 -4.23
C MET A 104 1.73 -4.47 -3.21
N VAL A 105 1.76 -3.23 -3.71
CA VAL A 105 1.60 -2.04 -2.88
C VAL A 105 0.20 -2.03 -2.28
N MET A 106 0.10 -1.70 -1.02
CA MET A 106 -1.17 -1.53 -0.29
C MET A 106 -1.06 -0.38 0.72
N GLY A 107 -2.12 -0.16 1.47
CA GLY A 107 -2.14 0.82 2.56
C GLY A 107 -3.57 1.10 3.03
N LEU A 108 -3.72 2.13 3.84
CA LEU A 108 -5.00 2.54 4.44
C LEU A 108 -6.14 2.62 3.42
N VAL A 109 -5.87 3.12 2.21
CA VAL A 109 -6.85 3.22 1.13
C VAL A 109 -7.44 1.87 0.74
N MET A 110 -6.62 0.80 0.69
CA MET A 110 -7.10 -0.54 0.37
C MET A 110 -7.91 -1.13 1.54
N VAL A 111 -7.47 -0.91 2.77
CA VAL A 111 -8.19 -1.37 3.96
C VAL A 111 -9.62 -0.83 3.93
N GLY A 112 -9.79 0.48 3.75
CA GLY A 112 -11.12 1.08 3.68
C GLY A 112 -11.91 0.67 2.43
N ALA A 113 -11.25 0.52 1.28
CA ALA A 113 -11.91 0.12 0.03
C ALA A 113 -12.44 -1.33 0.06
N VAL A 114 -11.77 -2.23 0.77
CA VAL A 114 -12.25 -3.61 0.98
C VAL A 114 -13.59 -3.61 1.70
N GLU A 115 -13.75 -2.77 2.70
CA GLU A 115 -15.01 -2.63 3.45
C GLU A 115 -16.09 -1.92 2.63
N THR A 116 -15.81 -0.77 2.07
CA THR A 116 -16.79 0.05 1.34
C THR A 116 -17.28 -0.61 0.05
N ASN A 117 -16.43 -1.40 -0.62
CA ASN A 117 -16.81 -2.17 -1.80
C ASN A 117 -17.39 -3.56 -1.46
N ALA A 118 -17.49 -3.93 -0.19
CA ALA A 118 -17.87 -5.28 0.26
C ALA A 118 -17.09 -6.35 -0.53
N SER A 119 -15.77 -6.18 -0.61
CA SER A 119 -14.90 -7.04 -1.41
C SER A 119 -14.97 -8.49 -0.95
N ALA A 120 -15.13 -9.41 -1.92
CA ALA A 120 -15.12 -10.85 -1.64
C ALA A 120 -13.72 -11.38 -1.30
N VAL A 121 -12.67 -10.70 -1.75
CA VAL A 121 -11.27 -11.00 -1.40
C VAL A 121 -10.85 -10.08 -0.28
N ARG A 122 -10.27 -10.64 0.75
CA ARG A 122 -9.86 -9.93 1.96
C ARG A 122 -8.34 -9.73 1.96
N ILE A 123 -7.88 -8.69 2.66
CA ILE A 123 -6.44 -8.47 2.88
C ILE A 123 -5.88 -9.61 3.74
N GLU A 124 -6.66 -10.11 4.68
CA GLU A 124 -6.33 -11.22 5.59
C GLU A 124 -6.09 -12.56 4.85
N ASP A 125 -6.50 -12.66 3.58
CA ASP A 125 -6.22 -13.81 2.72
C ASP A 125 -4.81 -13.74 2.06
N MET A 126 -4.12 -12.60 2.19
CA MET A 126 -2.79 -12.34 1.62
C MET A 126 -1.70 -12.55 2.67
N THR A 127 -0.44 -12.45 2.24
CA THR A 127 0.72 -12.50 3.14
C THR A 127 1.26 -11.09 3.37
N PRO A 128 1.13 -10.51 4.57
CA PRO A 128 1.76 -9.23 4.90
C PRO A 128 3.28 -9.35 4.84
N ILE A 129 3.97 -8.34 4.27
CA ILE A 129 5.43 -8.31 4.16
C ILE A 129 6.01 -7.16 4.98
N ALA A 130 5.62 -5.92 4.67
CA ALA A 130 6.08 -4.76 5.43
C ALA A 130 5.14 -3.55 5.29
N ARG A 131 5.00 -2.77 6.37
CA ARG A 131 4.65 -1.35 6.32
C ARG A 131 5.93 -0.59 5.97
N LEU A 132 5.85 0.44 5.15
CA LEU A 132 7.04 1.13 4.63
C LEU A 132 7.05 2.60 5.03
N THR A 133 5.97 3.30 4.72
CA THR A 133 5.90 4.76 4.83
C THR A 133 4.61 5.21 5.44
N ASP A 134 4.65 6.43 5.96
CA ASP A 134 3.47 7.17 6.37
C ASP A 134 3.49 8.55 5.71
N GLU A 135 2.30 9.05 5.35
CA GLU A 135 2.17 10.35 4.70
C GLU A 135 1.02 11.13 5.33
N PRO A 136 1.27 12.35 5.83
CA PRO A 136 0.20 13.24 6.24
C PRO A 136 -0.67 13.65 5.06
N LEU A 137 -1.97 13.82 5.32
CA LEU A 137 -2.88 14.43 4.37
C LEU A 137 -2.93 15.95 4.58
N VAL A 138 -3.33 16.68 3.55
CA VAL A 138 -3.60 18.11 3.63
C VAL A 138 -4.97 18.42 3.06
N VAL A 139 -5.71 19.26 3.79
CA VAL A 139 -6.97 19.83 3.34
C VAL A 139 -6.65 21.12 2.58
N VAL A 140 -7.06 21.19 1.32
CA VAL A 140 -6.82 22.35 0.46
C VAL A 140 -8.11 22.88 -0.14
N VAL A 141 -8.07 24.15 -0.54
CA VAL A 141 -9.13 24.81 -1.31
C VAL A 141 -8.54 25.53 -2.53
N PRO A 142 -9.34 25.89 -3.56
CA PRO A 142 -8.89 26.77 -4.62
C PRO A 142 -8.29 28.06 -4.07
N ALA A 143 -7.30 28.63 -4.76
CA ALA A 143 -6.61 29.84 -4.30
C ALA A 143 -7.54 31.07 -4.09
N ASP A 144 -8.64 31.12 -4.83
CA ASP A 144 -9.67 32.17 -4.76
C ASP A 144 -10.87 31.81 -3.88
N SER A 145 -10.78 30.71 -3.11
CA SER A 145 -11.81 30.28 -2.17
C SER A 145 -12.01 31.33 -1.06
N GLU A 146 -13.25 31.44 -0.59
CA GLU A 146 -13.64 32.27 0.55
C GLU A 146 -13.30 31.62 1.92
N TYR A 147 -12.96 30.32 1.94
CA TYR A 147 -12.53 29.64 3.15
C TYR A 147 -11.08 30.03 3.48
N ASP A 148 -10.86 30.60 4.63
CA ASP A 148 -9.52 30.98 5.13
C ASP A 148 -9.01 30.03 6.21
N THR A 149 -9.90 29.29 6.86
CA THR A 149 -9.61 28.33 7.92
C THR A 149 -10.29 26.98 7.66
N LEU A 150 -9.83 25.92 8.35
CA LEU A 150 -10.52 24.62 8.35
C LEU A 150 -11.92 24.74 8.96
N GLU A 151 -12.08 25.58 9.99
CA GLU A 151 -13.37 25.83 10.65
C GLU A 151 -14.40 26.38 9.66
N ASP A 152 -14.04 27.40 8.84
CA ASP A 152 -14.93 27.95 7.80
C ASP A 152 -15.47 26.85 6.87
N LEU A 153 -14.61 25.94 6.42
CA LEU A 153 -15.01 24.84 5.55
C LEU A 153 -15.94 23.86 6.26
N VAL A 154 -15.58 23.43 7.48
CA VAL A 154 -16.34 22.43 8.23
C VAL A 154 -17.71 22.98 8.63
N GLU A 155 -17.79 24.21 9.11
CA GLU A 155 -19.06 24.88 9.44
C GLU A 155 -19.97 24.95 8.20
N ASP A 156 -19.43 25.28 7.03
CA ASP A 156 -20.21 25.32 5.79
C ASP A 156 -20.72 23.94 5.38
N VAL A 157 -19.93 22.86 5.56
CA VAL A 157 -20.44 21.49 5.32
C VAL A 157 -21.57 21.15 6.30
N VAL A 158 -21.43 21.49 7.58
CA VAL A 158 -22.48 21.28 8.58
C VAL A 158 -23.76 22.04 8.24
N ASP A 159 -23.65 23.26 7.78
CA ASP A 159 -24.81 24.15 7.52
C ASP A 159 -25.44 23.90 6.15
N LYS A 160 -24.62 23.78 5.09
CA LYS A 160 -25.07 23.72 3.68
C LYS A 160 -25.12 22.30 3.10
N GLY A 161 -24.44 21.33 3.75
CA GLY A 161 -24.43 19.92 3.37
C GLY A 161 -23.95 19.72 1.94
N GLN A 162 -24.78 19.07 1.12
CA GLN A 162 -24.47 18.68 -0.28
C GLN A 162 -24.08 19.85 -1.21
N GLU A 163 -24.24 21.09 -0.79
CA GLU A 163 -23.80 22.26 -1.58
C GLU A 163 -22.27 22.45 -1.53
N VAL A 164 -21.60 21.94 -0.47
CA VAL A 164 -20.15 21.96 -0.32
C VAL A 164 -19.59 20.63 -0.80
N THR A 165 -18.82 20.66 -1.88
CA THR A 165 -18.24 19.45 -2.48
C THR A 165 -16.79 19.31 -2.07
N ILE A 166 -16.44 18.16 -1.48
CA ILE A 166 -15.06 17.77 -1.15
C ILE A 166 -14.63 16.69 -2.13
N THR A 167 -13.41 16.73 -2.61
CA THR A 167 -12.81 15.72 -3.49
C THR A 167 -11.53 15.14 -2.88
N GLY A 168 -11.16 13.97 -3.29
CA GLY A 168 -9.94 13.28 -2.88
C GLY A 168 -9.75 11.99 -3.66
N GLY A 169 -9.07 11.01 -3.09
CA GLY A 169 -8.89 9.69 -3.67
C GLY A 169 -10.15 8.82 -3.61
N SER A 170 -9.97 7.52 -3.52
CA SER A 170 -11.04 6.52 -3.62
C SER A 170 -12.08 6.65 -2.50
N ALA A 171 -13.31 6.26 -2.82
CA ALA A 171 -14.34 6.11 -1.78
C ALA A 171 -13.90 5.11 -0.70
N GLY A 172 -14.06 5.49 0.57
CA GLY A 172 -13.59 4.72 1.73
C GLY A 172 -12.08 4.77 1.96
N GLY A 173 -11.31 5.50 1.13
CA GLY A 173 -9.88 5.70 1.35
C GLY A 173 -9.59 6.80 2.38
N ALA A 174 -8.29 7.01 2.66
CA ALA A 174 -7.81 7.93 3.69
C ALA A 174 -8.45 9.32 3.61
N ASP A 175 -8.54 9.90 2.42
CA ASP A 175 -9.09 11.23 2.19
C ASP A 175 -10.57 11.31 2.54
N HIS A 176 -11.35 10.25 2.20
CA HIS A 176 -12.77 10.16 2.52
C HIS A 176 -13.01 9.92 4.01
N ILE A 177 -12.18 9.08 4.63
CA ILE A 177 -12.20 8.84 6.08
C ILE A 177 -11.92 10.14 6.81
N LEU A 178 -10.88 10.89 6.41
CA LEU A 178 -10.55 12.17 7.03
C LEU A 178 -11.71 13.18 6.95
N ALA A 179 -12.37 13.26 5.78
CA ALA A 179 -13.55 14.13 5.64
C ALA A 179 -14.68 13.72 6.59
N GLY A 180 -14.91 12.41 6.76
CA GLY A 180 -15.91 11.89 7.72
C GLY A 180 -15.56 12.18 9.17
N LEU A 181 -14.31 11.93 9.57
CA LEU A 181 -13.80 12.19 10.92
C LEU A 181 -13.91 13.66 11.32
N LEU A 182 -13.62 14.59 10.41
CA LEU A 182 -13.78 16.02 10.65
C LEU A 182 -15.24 16.38 10.96
N LEU A 183 -16.21 15.76 10.28
CA LEU A 183 -17.64 15.99 10.53
C LEU A 183 -18.12 15.28 11.80
N GLU A 184 -17.59 14.10 12.14
CA GLU A 184 -17.85 13.43 13.41
C GLU A 184 -17.37 14.31 14.59
N GLU A 185 -16.16 14.86 14.49
CA GLU A 185 -15.60 15.77 15.50
C GLU A 185 -16.37 17.10 15.56
N ALA A 186 -16.96 17.54 14.47
CA ALA A 186 -17.89 18.67 14.44
C ALA A 186 -19.26 18.36 15.06
N GLY A 187 -19.46 17.12 15.54
CA GLY A 187 -20.64 16.68 16.30
C GLY A 187 -21.76 16.05 15.48
N LEU A 188 -21.54 15.71 14.22
CA LEU A 188 -22.51 14.98 13.39
C LEU A 188 -22.44 13.47 13.69
N ASP A 189 -23.59 12.81 13.69
CA ASP A 189 -23.63 11.35 13.70
C ASP A 189 -23.46 10.76 12.28
N GLY A 190 -23.21 9.44 12.18
CA GLY A 190 -22.96 8.79 10.90
C GLY A 190 -24.08 8.95 9.87
N ALA A 191 -25.35 9.04 10.30
CA ALA A 191 -26.47 9.26 9.40
C ALA A 191 -26.47 10.70 8.85
N GLU A 192 -26.12 11.67 9.69
CA GLU A 192 -25.97 13.08 9.32
C GLU A 192 -24.77 13.27 8.39
N ILE A 193 -23.65 12.59 8.67
CA ILE A 193 -22.46 12.61 7.81
C ILE A 193 -22.81 12.05 6.43
N ALA A 194 -23.44 10.88 6.37
CA ALA A 194 -23.86 10.26 5.10
C ALA A 194 -24.85 11.15 4.30
N GLU A 195 -25.67 11.96 4.96
CA GLU A 195 -26.60 12.90 4.32
C GLU A 195 -25.90 14.16 3.83
N LYS A 196 -24.95 14.70 4.61
CA LYS A 196 -24.35 16.02 4.39
C LYS A 196 -23.06 15.98 3.58
N LEU A 197 -22.22 14.98 3.76
CA LEU A 197 -20.92 14.88 3.06
C LEU A 197 -21.10 14.62 1.56
N ASN A 198 -20.79 15.60 0.74
CA ASN A 198 -20.74 15.47 -0.70
C ASN A 198 -19.30 15.21 -1.15
N TYR A 199 -18.90 13.94 -1.12
CA TYR A 199 -17.56 13.52 -1.50
C TYR A 199 -17.52 13.02 -2.95
N THR A 200 -16.61 13.58 -3.76
CA THR A 200 -16.34 13.16 -5.13
C THR A 200 -15.06 12.32 -5.18
N PRO A 201 -15.17 10.99 -5.25
CA PRO A 201 -14.00 10.12 -5.30
C PRO A 201 -13.31 10.12 -6.67
N ASN A 202 -11.98 9.93 -6.67
CA ASN A 202 -11.15 9.80 -7.86
C ASN A 202 -10.21 8.58 -7.72
N SER A 203 -9.49 8.27 -8.80
CA SER A 203 -8.48 7.20 -8.79
C SER A 203 -7.14 7.64 -8.17
N GLY A 204 -6.99 8.92 -7.80
CA GLY A 204 -5.80 9.49 -7.18
C GLY A 204 -5.78 11.02 -7.24
N GLY A 205 -4.76 11.64 -6.61
CA GLY A 205 -4.66 13.08 -6.44
C GLY A 205 -4.58 13.90 -7.73
N GLY A 206 -4.12 13.32 -8.83
CA GLY A 206 -4.05 14.04 -10.14
C GLY A 206 -5.41 14.42 -10.70
N GLU A 207 -6.44 13.59 -10.54
CA GLU A 207 -7.82 13.90 -10.93
C GLU A 207 -8.42 14.94 -9.98
N ALA A 208 -8.23 14.74 -8.67
CA ALA A 208 -8.64 15.69 -7.63
C ALA A 208 -8.04 17.07 -7.88
N THR A 209 -6.74 17.15 -8.17
CA THR A 209 -6.03 18.39 -8.55
C THR A 209 -6.75 19.13 -9.67
N SER A 210 -7.16 18.41 -10.74
CA SER A 210 -7.85 19.01 -11.89
C SER A 210 -9.21 19.59 -11.52
N LEU A 211 -9.95 18.95 -10.61
CA LEU A 211 -11.24 19.44 -10.11
C LEU A 211 -11.07 20.69 -9.25
N ILE A 212 -10.08 20.72 -8.38
CA ILE A 212 -9.78 21.86 -7.49
C ILE A 212 -9.34 23.07 -8.31
N LEU A 213 -8.34 22.91 -9.17
CA LEU A 213 -7.83 24.00 -10.03
C LEU A 213 -8.90 24.52 -11.02
N GLY A 214 -9.83 23.65 -11.42
CA GLY A 214 -10.95 23.99 -12.30
C GLY A 214 -12.12 24.66 -11.56
N GLY A 215 -12.05 24.87 -10.24
CA GLY A 215 -13.14 25.43 -9.43
C GLY A 215 -14.43 24.62 -9.51
N LYS A 216 -14.31 23.29 -9.60
CA LYS A 216 -15.45 22.35 -9.70
C LYS A 216 -15.88 21.79 -8.35
N VAL A 217 -15.05 21.96 -7.34
CA VAL A 217 -15.25 21.50 -5.96
C VAL A 217 -14.85 22.60 -5.00
N SER A 218 -15.40 22.55 -3.79
CA SER A 218 -15.14 23.54 -2.73
C SER A 218 -13.81 23.29 -2.06
N ALA A 219 -13.44 22.02 -1.84
CA ALA A 219 -12.20 21.61 -1.18
C ALA A 219 -11.68 20.29 -1.73
N GLY A 220 -10.42 19.98 -1.40
CA GLY A 220 -9.80 18.69 -1.69
C GLY A 220 -8.95 18.20 -0.53
N ILE A 221 -8.81 16.89 -0.44
CA ILE A 221 -7.96 16.19 0.54
C ILE A 221 -7.08 15.21 -0.24
N SER A 222 -5.78 15.21 0.02
CA SER A 222 -4.84 14.21 -0.47
C SER A 222 -3.52 14.27 0.31
N GLY A 223 -2.57 13.39 0.00
CA GLY A 223 -1.23 13.43 0.56
C GLY A 223 -0.53 14.77 0.29
N VAL A 224 0.23 15.25 1.28
CA VAL A 224 0.97 16.52 1.16
C VAL A 224 1.81 16.54 -0.12
N GLY A 225 2.51 15.46 -0.45
CA GLY A 225 3.37 15.37 -1.63
C GLY A 225 2.63 15.56 -2.96
N GLU A 226 1.33 15.27 -3.02
CA GLU A 226 0.55 15.42 -4.24
C GLU A 226 0.14 16.88 -4.52
N PHE A 227 -0.11 17.67 -3.47
CA PHE A 227 -0.57 19.06 -3.60
C PHE A 227 0.51 20.12 -3.38
N LEU A 228 1.67 19.74 -2.83
CA LEU A 228 2.75 20.65 -2.43
C LEU A 228 3.10 21.67 -3.51
N GLN A 229 3.37 21.21 -4.73
CA GLN A 229 3.72 22.12 -5.84
C GLN A 229 2.63 23.16 -6.17
N HIS A 230 1.36 22.85 -5.94
CA HIS A 230 0.23 23.74 -6.18
C HIS A 230 0.05 24.75 -5.04
N ILE A 231 0.35 24.32 -3.79
CA ILE A 231 0.36 25.18 -2.61
C ILE A 231 1.51 26.19 -2.74
N GLU A 232 2.73 25.73 -3.05
CA GLU A 232 3.90 26.59 -3.28
C GLU A 232 3.70 27.58 -4.43
N ALA A 233 3.03 27.14 -5.52
CA ALA A 233 2.70 28.00 -6.65
C ALA A 233 1.55 28.99 -6.35
N GLY A 234 0.90 28.88 -5.20
CA GLY A 234 -0.24 29.72 -4.82
C GLY A 234 -1.49 29.49 -5.66
N THR A 235 -1.61 28.30 -6.28
CA THR A 235 -2.80 27.88 -7.04
C THR A 235 -3.81 27.11 -6.21
N MET A 236 -3.38 26.63 -5.03
CA MET A 236 -4.22 26.09 -3.96
C MET A 236 -3.82 26.76 -2.64
N LYS A 237 -4.76 26.84 -1.71
CA LYS A 237 -4.54 27.28 -0.33
C LYS A 237 -4.70 26.06 0.59
N ALA A 238 -3.68 25.76 1.41
CA ALA A 238 -3.77 24.73 2.43
C ALA A 238 -4.47 25.32 3.66
N LEU A 239 -5.41 24.56 4.23
CA LEU A 239 -6.14 24.93 5.45
C LEU A 239 -5.55 24.24 6.69
N ALA A 240 -5.28 22.93 6.60
CA ALA A 240 -4.68 22.18 7.71
C ALA A 240 -4.03 20.87 7.20
N VAL A 241 -3.09 20.33 7.99
CA VAL A 241 -2.48 19.02 7.80
C VAL A 241 -2.96 18.03 8.86
N SER A 242 -3.08 16.75 8.50
CA SER A 242 -3.68 15.72 9.36
C SER A 242 -2.70 15.02 10.30
N SER A 243 -1.44 15.43 10.32
CA SER A 243 -0.42 14.90 11.23
C SER A 243 -0.55 15.49 12.64
N GLU A 244 0.03 14.79 13.62
CA GLU A 244 0.11 15.26 15.01
C GLU A 244 0.94 16.55 15.14
N GLU A 245 2.01 16.67 14.34
CA GLU A 245 2.92 17.81 14.32
C GLU A 245 2.91 18.48 12.94
N PRO A 246 3.23 19.79 12.83
CA PRO A 246 3.35 20.46 11.54
C PRO A 246 4.37 19.80 10.62
N VAL A 247 4.10 19.71 9.33
CA VAL A 247 5.00 19.11 8.37
C VAL A 247 6.06 20.08 7.87
N THR A 248 7.28 19.61 7.70
CA THR A 248 8.45 20.44 7.31
C THR A 248 8.23 21.17 5.98
N GLN A 249 7.50 20.56 5.04
CA GLN A 249 7.20 21.12 3.72
C GLN A 249 6.18 22.26 3.76
N LEU A 250 5.35 22.32 4.81
CA LEU A 250 4.29 23.30 5.01
C LEU A 250 4.35 23.89 6.44
N PRO A 251 5.46 24.57 6.82
CA PRO A 251 5.72 24.97 8.20
C PRO A 251 4.77 26.05 8.73
N ASP A 252 4.05 26.73 7.85
CA ASP A 252 3.09 27.78 8.17
C ASP A 252 1.63 27.29 8.14
N VAL A 253 1.39 25.99 7.93
CA VAL A 253 0.07 25.38 7.91
C VAL A 253 -0.17 24.64 9.22
N ASP A 254 -1.23 25.01 9.91
CA ASP A 254 -1.62 24.44 11.21
C ASP A 254 -2.00 22.94 11.03
N THR A 255 -1.89 22.18 12.11
CA THR A 255 -2.47 20.82 12.16
C THR A 255 -4.00 20.91 12.32
N ILE A 256 -4.69 19.84 11.99
CA ILE A 256 -6.14 19.71 12.23
C ILE A 256 -6.43 19.87 13.74
N THR A 257 -5.55 19.32 14.59
CA THR A 257 -5.67 19.45 16.06
C THR A 257 -5.49 20.89 16.52
N ASP A 258 -4.52 21.61 15.98
CA ASP A 258 -4.34 23.05 16.27
C ASP A 258 -5.51 23.90 15.75
N SER A 259 -6.20 23.42 14.71
CA SER A 259 -7.42 24.04 14.16
C SER A 259 -8.68 23.73 14.97
N GLY A 260 -8.56 22.97 16.08
CA GLY A 260 -9.65 22.73 17.04
C GLY A 260 -10.43 21.42 16.86
N TYR A 261 -9.98 20.52 16.00
CA TYR A 261 -10.56 19.19 15.78
C TYR A 261 -9.58 18.11 16.25
N ASP A 262 -9.99 17.23 17.16
CA ASP A 262 -9.13 16.15 17.70
C ASP A 262 -9.04 14.98 16.71
N VAL A 263 -8.49 15.26 15.54
CA VAL A 263 -8.32 14.28 14.44
C VAL A 263 -6.87 14.23 13.98
N VAL A 264 -6.28 13.07 14.09
CA VAL A 264 -4.99 12.72 13.49
C VAL A 264 -5.19 11.51 12.59
N LEU A 265 -4.80 11.61 11.33
CA LEU A 265 -4.87 10.52 10.38
C LEU A 265 -3.71 10.61 9.39
N THR A 266 -2.99 9.53 9.22
CA THR A 266 -1.94 9.43 8.21
C THR A 266 -2.23 8.31 7.22
N ASN A 267 -1.78 8.47 5.98
CA ASN A 267 -1.98 7.51 4.92
C ASN A 267 -0.75 6.61 4.79
N TRP A 268 -0.73 5.55 5.59
CA TRP A 268 0.35 4.59 5.53
C TRP A 268 0.35 3.75 4.25
N ARG A 269 1.55 3.30 3.84
CA ARG A 269 1.74 2.40 2.70
C ARG A 269 2.68 1.27 3.07
N GLY A 270 2.42 0.11 2.47
CA GLY A 270 3.19 -1.10 2.67
C GLY A 270 3.10 -2.01 1.47
N VAL A 271 3.57 -3.24 1.64
CA VAL A 271 3.54 -4.29 0.62
C VAL A 271 3.05 -5.60 1.20
N ILE A 272 2.28 -6.32 0.39
CA ILE A 272 1.79 -7.68 0.64
C ILE A 272 2.21 -8.59 -0.51
N ALA A 273 2.21 -9.88 -0.26
CA ALA A 273 2.47 -10.94 -1.24
C ALA A 273 1.25 -11.86 -1.40
N PRO A 274 1.22 -12.75 -2.41
CA PRO A 274 0.14 -13.71 -2.57
C PRO A 274 -0.10 -14.55 -1.32
N GLY A 275 -1.35 -14.92 -1.07
CA GLY A 275 -1.70 -15.81 0.02
C GLY A 275 -1.16 -17.23 -0.20
N GLY A 276 -0.69 -17.86 0.89
CA GLY A 276 -0.23 -19.23 0.89
C GLY A 276 1.19 -19.46 0.35
N ILE A 277 2.02 -18.43 0.26
CA ILE A 277 3.47 -18.58 0.11
C ILE A 277 4.05 -19.24 1.38
N SER A 278 5.20 -19.88 1.26
CA SER A 278 5.86 -20.52 2.41
C SER A 278 6.49 -19.50 3.37
N ASP A 279 6.74 -19.91 4.62
CA ASP A 279 7.44 -19.08 5.61
C ASP A 279 8.84 -18.67 5.11
N ALA A 280 9.52 -19.54 4.36
CA ALA A 280 10.83 -19.24 3.78
C ALA A 280 10.75 -18.18 2.66
N GLU A 281 9.71 -18.20 1.82
CA GLU A 281 9.46 -17.19 0.79
C GLU A 281 9.08 -15.86 1.43
N ARG A 282 8.21 -15.86 2.45
CA ARG A 282 7.87 -14.67 3.24
C ARG A 282 9.12 -14.05 3.84
N ALA A 283 9.93 -14.85 4.56
CA ALA A 283 11.15 -14.37 5.22
C ALA A 283 12.16 -13.78 4.22
N GLU A 284 12.24 -14.33 3.01
CA GLU A 284 13.11 -13.78 1.97
C GLU A 284 12.59 -12.44 1.44
N LEU A 285 11.28 -12.29 1.19
CA LEU A 285 10.68 -11.00 0.82
C LEU A 285 10.87 -9.95 1.92
N GLU A 286 10.63 -10.30 3.19
CA GLU A 286 10.88 -9.43 4.33
C GLU A 286 12.36 -9.00 4.40
N ARG A 287 13.30 -9.91 4.13
CA ARG A 287 14.74 -9.60 4.07
C ARG A 287 15.06 -8.57 2.99
N LEU A 288 14.51 -8.74 1.77
CA LEU A 288 14.74 -7.80 0.66
C LEU A 288 14.26 -6.39 1.00
N VAL A 289 13.08 -6.26 1.62
CA VAL A 289 12.50 -4.96 2.00
C VAL A 289 13.28 -4.35 3.18
N THR A 290 13.70 -5.17 4.15
CA THR A 290 14.52 -4.72 5.29
C THR A 290 15.90 -4.21 4.82
N GLU A 291 16.51 -4.90 3.84
CA GLU A 291 17.78 -4.45 3.26
C GLU A 291 17.63 -3.12 2.52
N LEU A 292 16.52 -2.92 1.81
CA LEU A 292 16.20 -1.65 1.16
C LEU A 292 16.00 -0.53 2.20
N GLU A 293 15.18 -0.77 3.23
CA GLU A 293 14.89 0.20 4.30
C GLU A 293 16.17 0.70 4.99
N ALA A 294 17.12 -0.20 5.24
CA ALA A 294 18.39 0.14 5.87
C ALA A 294 19.29 1.01 4.98
N SER A 295 19.03 1.13 3.66
CA SER A 295 19.87 1.87 2.72
C SER A 295 19.77 3.38 2.90
N ASP A 296 20.84 4.09 2.56
CA ASP A 296 20.82 5.56 2.53
C ASP A 296 19.92 6.06 1.39
N ALA A 297 19.85 5.32 0.28
CA ALA A 297 19.01 5.67 -0.87
C ALA A 297 17.50 5.68 -0.52
N TRP A 298 17.04 4.76 0.34
CA TRP A 298 15.65 4.78 0.82
C TRP A 298 15.38 5.98 1.73
N LYS A 299 16.30 6.32 2.63
CA LYS A 299 16.18 7.48 3.51
C LYS A 299 16.13 8.79 2.73
N ASP A 300 16.97 8.93 1.70
CA ASP A 300 16.96 10.08 0.80
C ASP A 300 15.63 10.18 0.02
N GLU A 301 15.04 9.03 -0.37
CA GLU A 301 13.74 8.98 -1.04
C GLU A 301 12.60 9.43 -0.10
N LEU A 302 12.59 8.97 1.16
CA LEU A 302 11.64 9.41 2.17
C LEU A 302 11.69 10.94 2.35
N GLU A 303 12.88 11.50 2.53
CA GLU A 303 13.07 12.95 2.69
C GLU A 303 12.61 13.72 1.44
N THR A 304 12.99 13.25 0.24
CA THR A 304 12.63 13.89 -1.03
C THR A 304 11.12 13.96 -1.24
N ARG A 305 10.39 12.91 -0.82
CA ARG A 305 8.93 12.84 -0.98
C ARG A 305 8.14 13.40 0.20
N GLY A 306 8.80 13.67 1.31
CA GLY A 306 8.13 14.07 2.55
C GLY A 306 7.35 12.91 3.19
N TRP A 307 7.79 11.68 2.96
CA TRP A 307 7.24 10.51 3.63
C TRP A 307 7.94 10.31 4.97
N ALA A 308 7.18 9.95 5.99
CA ALA A 308 7.73 9.51 7.26
C ALA A 308 8.14 8.04 7.16
N ASP A 309 9.23 7.69 7.84
CA ASP A 309 9.58 6.30 8.07
C ASP A 309 8.57 5.66 9.02
N ALA A 310 7.97 4.55 8.58
CA ALA A 310 6.98 3.81 9.33
C ALA A 310 7.22 2.30 9.25
N PHE A 311 8.50 1.91 9.08
CA PHE A 311 8.87 0.54 8.82
C PHE A 311 8.46 -0.43 9.93
N LEU A 312 7.67 -1.43 9.57
CA LEU A 312 7.31 -2.59 10.38
C LEU A 312 7.35 -3.83 9.49
N THR A 313 7.79 -4.97 10.02
CA THR A 313 7.81 -6.25 9.31
C THR A 313 7.54 -7.41 10.27
N GLY A 314 7.29 -8.61 9.74
CA GLY A 314 7.02 -9.80 10.53
C GLY A 314 5.81 -9.61 11.45
N ALA A 315 5.91 -10.11 12.69
CA ALA A 315 4.82 -10.09 13.66
C ALA A 315 4.35 -8.67 14.05
N GLU A 316 5.23 -7.67 14.00
CA GLU A 316 4.87 -6.28 14.31
C GLU A 316 3.96 -5.70 13.22
N PHE A 317 4.22 -6.04 11.95
CA PHE A 317 3.33 -5.61 10.87
C PHE A 317 2.01 -6.40 10.86
N ASP A 318 2.04 -7.70 11.17
CA ASP A 318 0.82 -8.51 11.30
C ASP A 318 -0.12 -7.90 12.37
N GLU A 319 0.40 -7.59 13.57
CA GLU A 319 -0.37 -7.00 14.66
C GLU A 319 -0.90 -5.61 14.31
N PHE A 320 -0.07 -4.77 13.67
CA PHE A 320 -0.49 -3.46 13.19
C PHE A 320 -1.64 -3.57 12.18
N LEU A 321 -1.50 -4.44 11.19
CA LEU A 321 -2.48 -4.59 10.10
C LEU A 321 -3.84 -5.11 10.62
N ASP A 322 -3.82 -6.10 11.52
CA ASP A 322 -5.03 -6.61 12.18
C ASP A 322 -5.75 -5.51 12.97
N GLY A 323 -4.99 -4.70 13.71
CA GLY A 323 -5.50 -3.56 14.47
C GLY A 323 -6.10 -2.49 13.55
N ASP A 324 -5.38 -2.10 12.51
CA ASP A 324 -5.78 -1.08 11.55
C ASP A 324 -7.06 -1.48 10.78
N ILE A 325 -7.17 -2.73 10.35
CA ILE A 325 -8.39 -3.25 9.71
C ILE A 325 -9.60 -3.12 10.64
N ALA A 326 -9.44 -3.48 11.92
CA ALA A 326 -10.53 -3.39 12.89
C ALA A 326 -10.92 -1.93 13.20
N GLU A 327 -9.93 -1.05 13.34
CA GLU A 327 -10.14 0.38 13.58
C GLU A 327 -10.81 1.06 12.39
N VAL A 328 -10.29 0.86 11.17
CA VAL A 328 -10.86 1.42 9.94
C VAL A 328 -12.29 0.95 9.71
N THR A 329 -12.57 -0.35 9.93
CA THR A 329 -13.93 -0.89 9.82
C THR A 329 -14.89 -0.17 10.79
N THR A 330 -14.47 0.01 12.04
CA THR A 330 -15.24 0.71 13.06
C THR A 330 -15.48 2.18 12.68
N THR A 331 -14.41 2.86 12.24
CA THR A 331 -14.48 4.25 11.78
C THR A 331 -15.45 4.43 10.63
N LEU A 332 -15.36 3.57 9.61
CA LEU A 332 -16.26 3.61 8.45
C LEU A 332 -17.73 3.42 8.83
N GLN A 333 -18.01 2.57 9.85
CA GLN A 333 -19.35 2.42 10.41
C GLN A 333 -19.81 3.68 11.14
N ASN A 334 -18.96 4.26 11.98
CA ASN A 334 -19.27 5.45 12.77
C ASN A 334 -19.58 6.66 11.88
N ILE A 335 -18.79 6.86 10.82
CA ILE A 335 -19.00 7.96 9.88
C ILE A 335 -20.03 7.63 8.77
N GLY A 336 -20.72 6.50 8.86
CA GLY A 336 -21.83 6.15 7.97
C GLY A 336 -21.44 5.74 6.55
N LEU A 337 -20.18 5.37 6.30
CA LEU A 337 -19.70 4.94 4.98
C LEU A 337 -19.93 3.45 4.70
N VAL A 338 -20.11 2.64 5.74
CA VAL A 338 -20.53 1.24 5.66
C VAL A 338 -21.63 0.96 6.66
N GLY A 339 -22.49 -0.04 6.33
CA GLY A 339 -23.66 -0.38 7.16
C GLY A 339 -23.40 -1.53 8.11
#